data_2aee0ef227e58f098ea5c30776305348
#
_entry.id   2aee0ef227e58f098ea5c30776305348
#
_cell.length_a   1.000
_cell.length_b   1.000
_cell.length_c   1.000
_cell.angle_alpha   90.00
_cell.angle_beta   90.00
_cell.angle_gamma   90.00
#
_symmetry.space_group_name_H-M   'P 1'
#
loop_
_entity.id
_entity.type
_entity.pdbx_description
1 polymer ?
#
loop_
_entity_poly.entity_id
_entity_poly.type
_entity_poly.pdbx_seq_one_letter_code
_entity_poly.pdbx_strand_id
1 'polypeptide(L)'
;MIAASTYKLYITAWLFHEIEVGAITWTDNDEDGFQHMIINSDNDYSEAILDQYGAKVLNKYYATLGTGYVFKSSGATTTSNDLMTILKAIQKGTGPFDNASLRKKLLTAMENQVYRDGIPAAAEQVASGSTVQDKVGWIGSTDNDAGIVTTPKGDRYLLVIMTDNGDYQDFSQIEKIASKIQTIVYGKQ
;
A
#
# COMPACT_ATOMS: atom_id res chain seq x y z
N MET A 1 6.43 2.80 -13.36
CA MET A 1 6.97 3.88 -12.52
C MET A 1 7.75 3.28 -11.35
N ILE A 2 8.58 4.06 -10.67
CA ILE A 2 9.21 3.65 -9.40
C ILE A 2 8.11 3.40 -8.38
N ALA A 3 8.17 2.27 -7.68
CA ALA A 3 7.17 1.92 -6.67
C ALA A 3 7.37 2.71 -5.36
N ALA A 4 8.62 3.08 -5.07
CA ALA A 4 9.00 3.55 -3.75
C ALA A 4 8.38 2.65 -2.67
N SER A 5 8.11 3.12 -1.48
CA SER A 5 7.60 2.27 -0.39
C SER A 5 6.21 1.65 -0.58
N THR A 6 5.51 1.92 -1.70
CA THR A 6 4.27 1.18 -2.01
C THR A 6 4.55 -0.31 -2.31
N TYR A 7 5.82 -0.68 -2.65
CA TYR A 7 6.20 -2.09 -2.81
C TYR A 7 5.99 -2.93 -1.53
N LYS A 8 5.91 -2.30 -0.38
CA LYS A 8 5.69 -2.97 0.91
C LYS A 8 4.35 -3.66 1.00
N LEU A 9 3.36 -3.24 0.20
CA LEU A 9 2.10 -3.98 0.04
C LEU A 9 2.30 -5.34 -0.66
N TYR A 10 3.26 -5.43 -1.59
CA TYR A 10 3.60 -6.70 -2.25
C TYR A 10 4.39 -7.61 -1.30
N ILE A 11 5.33 -7.05 -0.53
CA ILE A 11 6.02 -7.80 0.55
C ILE A 11 4.99 -8.39 1.51
N THR A 12 4.01 -7.60 1.93
CA THR A 12 2.93 -8.05 2.82
C THR A 12 2.11 -9.18 2.19
N ALA A 13 1.78 -9.08 0.89
CA ALA A 13 1.05 -10.12 0.18
C ALA A 13 1.82 -11.44 0.17
N TRP A 14 3.12 -11.40 -0.10
CA TRP A 14 3.97 -12.59 -0.08
C TRP A 14 4.10 -13.16 1.35
N LEU A 15 4.37 -12.31 2.33
CA LEU A 15 4.52 -12.70 3.73
C LEU A 15 3.26 -13.40 4.26
N PHE A 16 2.09 -12.84 4.01
CA PHE A 16 0.83 -13.42 4.45
C PHE A 16 0.55 -14.78 3.77
N HIS A 17 0.92 -14.91 2.50
CA HIS A 17 0.85 -16.19 1.81
C HIS A 17 1.74 -17.25 2.47
N GLU A 18 3.01 -16.92 2.74
CA GLU A 18 3.96 -17.87 3.35
C GLU A 18 3.54 -18.29 4.77
N ILE A 19 2.89 -17.39 5.52
CA ILE A 19 2.29 -17.72 6.81
C ILE A 19 1.12 -18.68 6.63
N GLU A 20 0.22 -18.43 5.69
CA GLU A 20 -0.96 -19.26 5.42
C GLU A 20 -0.59 -20.69 4.99
N VAL A 21 0.47 -20.82 4.18
CA VAL A 21 0.95 -22.16 3.77
C VAL A 21 1.86 -22.81 4.82
N GLY A 22 2.12 -22.13 5.95
CA GLY A 22 2.93 -22.67 7.05
C GLY A 22 4.44 -22.65 6.80
N ALA A 23 4.91 -21.93 5.80
CA ALA A 23 6.33 -21.80 5.50
C ALA A 23 7.04 -20.81 6.41
N ILE A 24 6.31 -19.81 6.94
CA ILE A 24 6.79 -18.84 7.92
C ILE A 24 5.89 -18.89 9.15
N THR A 25 6.51 -18.86 10.34
CA THR A 25 5.81 -18.68 11.62
C THR A 25 5.92 -17.22 12.02
N TRP A 26 4.78 -16.58 12.29
CA TRP A 26 4.74 -15.20 12.78
C TRP A 26 5.31 -15.10 14.19
N THR A 27 6.31 -14.27 14.38
CA THR A 27 6.98 -14.02 15.66
C THR A 27 6.74 -12.57 16.14
N ASP A 28 7.13 -12.26 17.37
CA ASP A 28 7.07 -10.88 17.88
C ASP A 28 7.97 -9.93 17.07
N ASN A 29 9.12 -10.41 16.58
CA ASN A 29 9.99 -9.63 15.70
C ASN A 29 9.34 -9.34 14.35
N ASP A 30 8.55 -10.29 13.80
CA ASP A 30 7.80 -10.05 12.57
C ASP A 30 6.67 -9.03 12.81
N GLU A 31 6.01 -9.09 13.96
CA GLU A 31 5.00 -8.10 14.34
C GLU A 31 5.61 -6.69 14.39
N ASP A 32 6.72 -6.51 15.10
CA ASP A 32 7.38 -5.21 15.22
C ASP A 32 7.88 -4.71 13.87
N GLY A 33 8.58 -5.54 13.10
CA GLY A 33 9.09 -5.20 11.78
C GLY A 33 7.97 -4.83 10.81
N PHE A 34 6.89 -5.60 10.82
CA PHE A 34 5.71 -5.34 9.99
C PHE A 34 5.03 -4.00 10.35
N GLN A 35 4.85 -3.70 11.64
CA GLN A 35 4.26 -2.44 12.09
C GLN A 35 5.12 -1.26 11.64
N HIS A 36 6.44 -1.30 11.87
CA HIS A 36 7.36 -0.25 11.40
C HIS A 36 7.35 -0.11 9.88
N MET A 37 7.33 -1.21 9.13
CA MET A 37 7.30 -1.22 7.68
C MET A 37 6.06 -0.51 7.11
N ILE A 38 4.89 -0.72 7.69
CA ILE A 38 3.66 -0.15 7.17
C ILE A 38 3.40 1.25 7.75
N ILE A 39 3.48 1.43 9.07
CA ILE A 39 3.14 2.67 9.77
C ILE A 39 4.18 3.77 9.49
N ASN A 40 5.46 3.46 9.68
CA ASN A 40 6.56 4.41 9.56
C ASN A 40 7.21 4.39 8.17
N SER A 41 6.80 3.47 7.31
CA SER A 41 7.46 3.24 6.03
C SER A 41 8.94 2.83 6.16
N ASP A 42 9.32 2.22 7.29
CA ASP A 42 10.67 1.74 7.54
C ASP A 42 11.08 0.66 6.54
N ASN A 43 12.37 0.60 6.19
CA ASN A 43 12.88 -0.31 5.16
C ASN A 43 13.41 -1.63 5.71
N ASP A 44 13.89 -1.65 6.97
CA ASP A 44 14.70 -2.75 7.49
C ASP A 44 14.01 -4.11 7.32
N TYR A 45 12.75 -4.22 7.71
CA TYR A 45 12.03 -5.49 7.61
C TYR A 45 11.77 -5.92 6.15
N SER A 46 11.39 -4.99 5.28
CA SER A 46 11.15 -5.30 3.86
C SER A 46 12.44 -5.66 3.11
N GLU A 47 13.54 -5.01 3.44
CA GLU A 47 14.87 -5.30 2.88
C GLU A 47 15.38 -6.65 3.39
N ALA A 48 15.22 -6.96 4.68
CA ALA A 48 15.56 -8.27 5.22
C ALA A 48 14.81 -9.42 4.51
N ILE A 49 13.52 -9.25 4.24
CA ILE A 49 12.75 -10.24 3.45
C ILE A 49 13.30 -10.36 2.02
N LEU A 50 13.57 -9.23 1.37
CA LEU A 50 14.12 -9.23 0.01
C LEU A 50 15.51 -9.89 -0.07
N ASP A 51 16.37 -9.63 0.92
CA ASP A 51 17.71 -10.23 1.01
C ASP A 51 17.64 -11.73 1.29
N GLN A 52 16.73 -12.14 2.17
CA GLN A 52 16.60 -13.56 2.55
C GLN A 52 16.04 -14.43 1.42
N TYR A 53 15.01 -13.96 0.72
CA TYR A 53 14.26 -14.78 -0.26
C TYR A 53 14.58 -14.44 -1.71
N GLY A 54 15.04 -13.24 -1.97
CA GLY A 54 15.51 -12.76 -3.26
C GLY A 54 14.39 -12.31 -4.21
N ALA A 55 14.72 -11.32 -5.02
CA ALA A 55 13.80 -10.71 -5.98
C ALA A 55 13.13 -11.72 -6.94
N LYS A 56 13.84 -12.80 -7.33
CA LYS A 56 13.31 -13.81 -8.25
C LYS A 56 12.14 -14.58 -7.65
N VAL A 57 12.22 -14.97 -6.37
CA VAL A 57 11.17 -15.72 -5.66
C VAL A 57 9.95 -14.81 -5.49
N LEU A 58 10.16 -13.60 -4.98
CA LEU A 58 9.10 -12.64 -4.74
C LEU A 58 8.37 -12.27 -6.04
N ASN A 59 9.10 -11.94 -7.11
CA ASN A 59 8.50 -11.61 -8.41
C ASN A 59 7.71 -12.77 -9.02
N LYS A 60 8.18 -14.02 -8.84
CA LYS A 60 7.44 -15.19 -9.30
C LYS A 60 6.08 -15.30 -8.59
N TYR A 61 6.06 -15.03 -7.30
CA TYR A 61 4.83 -15.01 -6.53
C TYR A 61 3.89 -13.86 -6.98
N TYR A 62 4.40 -12.65 -7.15
CA TYR A 62 3.59 -11.51 -7.58
C TYR A 62 2.93 -11.74 -8.95
N ALA A 63 3.62 -12.42 -9.86
CA ALA A 63 3.03 -12.80 -11.14
C ALA A 63 1.79 -13.70 -10.97
N THR A 64 1.70 -14.53 -9.93
CA THR A 64 0.51 -15.35 -9.63
C THR A 64 -0.68 -14.50 -9.17
N LEU A 65 -0.43 -13.30 -8.67
CA LEU A 65 -1.48 -12.34 -8.28
C LEU A 65 -2.00 -11.53 -9.46
N GLY A 66 -1.44 -11.73 -10.68
CA GLY A 66 -1.78 -10.97 -11.87
C GLY A 66 -1.10 -9.60 -11.95
N THR A 67 -0.02 -9.39 -11.20
CA THR A 67 0.80 -8.16 -11.26
C THR A 67 2.09 -8.40 -12.03
N GLY A 68 2.77 -7.32 -12.41
CA GLY A 68 4.10 -7.38 -13.03
C GLY A 68 5.21 -7.69 -12.02
N TYR A 69 6.45 -7.78 -12.53
CA TYR A 69 7.64 -7.90 -11.69
C TYR A 69 7.92 -6.57 -11.00
N VAL A 70 7.96 -6.63 -9.67
CA VAL A 70 8.18 -5.46 -8.80
C VAL A 70 9.67 -5.17 -8.66
N PHE A 71 10.47 -6.16 -8.28
CA PHE A 71 11.90 -6.00 -8.04
C PHE A 71 12.72 -6.25 -9.32
N LYS A 72 13.38 -5.21 -9.82
CA LYS A 72 14.24 -5.23 -11.01
C LYS A 72 15.63 -4.76 -10.62
N SER A 73 16.61 -4.91 -11.54
CA SER A 73 17.96 -4.39 -11.35
C SER A 73 18.00 -2.87 -11.15
N SER A 74 16.99 -2.15 -11.63
CA SER A 74 16.82 -0.69 -11.47
C SER A 74 16.06 -0.29 -10.19
N GLY A 75 15.75 -1.23 -9.30
CA GLY A 75 14.95 -1.00 -8.10
C GLY A 75 13.51 -1.48 -8.20
N ALA A 76 12.71 -1.16 -7.19
CA ALA A 76 11.31 -1.54 -7.15
C ALA A 76 10.47 -0.68 -8.10
N THR A 77 9.70 -1.34 -8.98
CA THR A 77 8.81 -0.69 -9.96
C THR A 77 7.41 -1.29 -9.90
N THR A 78 6.40 -0.49 -10.21
CA THR A 78 5.00 -0.94 -10.28
C THR A 78 4.19 -0.08 -11.25
N THR A 79 2.92 -0.40 -11.39
CA THR A 79 1.92 0.40 -12.10
C THR A 79 0.73 0.69 -11.18
N SER A 80 -0.04 1.73 -11.50
CA SER A 80 -1.29 2.00 -10.76
C SER A 80 -2.28 0.83 -10.86
N ASN A 81 -2.30 0.10 -11.98
CA ASN A 81 -3.14 -1.09 -12.15
C ASN A 81 -2.69 -2.24 -11.24
N ASP A 82 -1.38 -2.46 -11.09
CA ASP A 82 -0.86 -3.51 -10.22
C ASP A 82 -1.16 -3.19 -8.75
N LEU A 83 -0.93 -1.94 -8.30
CA LEU A 83 -1.31 -1.51 -6.95
C LEU A 83 -2.82 -1.62 -6.72
N MET A 84 -3.64 -1.26 -7.72
CA MET A 84 -5.09 -1.42 -7.67
C MET A 84 -5.49 -2.90 -7.52
N THR A 85 -4.76 -3.83 -8.16
CA THR A 85 -4.98 -5.28 -8.02
C THR A 85 -4.74 -5.73 -6.57
N ILE A 86 -3.65 -5.28 -5.95
CA ILE A 86 -3.35 -5.56 -4.55
C ILE A 86 -4.42 -4.95 -3.61
N LEU A 87 -4.78 -3.67 -3.79
CA LEU A 87 -5.82 -3.03 -2.98
C LEU A 87 -7.18 -3.73 -3.09
N LYS A 88 -7.56 -4.19 -4.29
CA LYS A 88 -8.78 -4.98 -4.49
C LYS A 88 -8.74 -6.30 -3.71
N ALA A 89 -7.61 -6.99 -3.70
CA ALA A 89 -7.45 -8.22 -2.94
C ALA A 89 -7.53 -7.95 -1.41
N ILE A 90 -6.90 -6.88 -0.93
CA ILE A 90 -6.99 -6.45 0.47
C ILE A 90 -8.44 -6.12 0.84
N GLN A 91 -9.13 -5.29 0.05
CA GLN A 91 -10.51 -4.87 0.32
C GLN A 91 -11.47 -6.07 0.35
N LYS A 92 -11.33 -7.00 -0.62
CA LYS A 92 -12.21 -8.17 -0.73
C LYS A 92 -11.87 -9.28 0.25
N GLY A 93 -10.66 -9.30 0.79
CA GLY A 93 -10.15 -10.42 1.58
C GLY A 93 -10.00 -11.67 0.72
N THR A 94 -9.22 -11.60 -0.33
CA THR A 94 -9.00 -12.71 -1.26
C THR A 94 -7.51 -12.97 -1.48
N GLY A 95 -7.17 -14.20 -1.87
CA GLY A 95 -5.79 -14.60 -2.08
C GLY A 95 -4.97 -14.46 -0.79
N PRO A 96 -3.82 -13.79 -0.80
CA PRO A 96 -2.96 -13.67 0.39
C PRO A 96 -3.61 -12.88 1.54
N PHE A 97 -4.76 -12.27 1.30
CA PHE A 97 -5.49 -11.46 2.29
C PHE A 97 -6.81 -12.09 2.75
N ASP A 98 -7.03 -13.38 2.52
CA ASP A 98 -8.26 -14.06 2.95
C ASP A 98 -8.29 -14.36 4.46
N ASN A 99 -7.12 -14.50 5.11
CA ASN A 99 -7.01 -14.56 6.55
C ASN A 99 -7.46 -13.24 7.19
N ALA A 100 -8.62 -13.26 7.84
CA ALA A 100 -9.25 -12.07 8.40
C ALA A 100 -8.39 -11.40 9.50
N SER A 101 -7.61 -12.18 10.27
CA SER A 101 -6.76 -11.66 11.34
C SER A 101 -5.56 -10.90 10.76
N LEU A 102 -4.83 -11.51 9.82
CA LEU A 102 -3.69 -10.88 9.14
C LEU A 102 -4.13 -9.65 8.35
N ARG A 103 -5.25 -9.76 7.62
CA ARG A 103 -5.81 -8.63 6.90
C ARG A 103 -6.19 -7.48 7.84
N LYS A 104 -6.79 -7.76 9.00
CA LYS A 104 -7.10 -6.73 9.99
C LYS A 104 -5.84 -6.04 10.50
N LYS A 105 -4.76 -6.78 10.77
CA LYS A 105 -3.45 -6.19 11.13
C LYS A 105 -2.98 -5.19 10.07
N LEU A 106 -3.01 -5.59 8.79
CA LEU A 106 -2.61 -4.71 7.69
C LEU A 106 -3.48 -3.45 7.61
N LEU A 107 -4.79 -3.62 7.60
CA LEU A 107 -5.73 -2.49 7.50
C LEU A 107 -5.56 -1.50 8.67
N THR A 108 -5.36 -2.02 9.88
CA THR A 108 -5.08 -1.18 11.06
C THR A 108 -3.75 -0.45 10.92
N ALA A 109 -2.69 -1.11 10.47
CA ALA A 109 -1.39 -0.48 10.26
C ALA A 109 -1.45 0.59 9.16
N MET A 110 -2.15 0.34 8.04
CA MET A 110 -2.36 1.31 6.97
C MET A 110 -3.16 2.54 7.44
N GLU A 111 -4.14 2.37 8.32
CA GLU A 111 -4.92 3.47 8.89
C GLU A 111 -4.09 4.34 9.84
N ASN A 112 -3.12 3.73 10.52
CA ASN A 112 -2.24 4.39 11.50
C ASN A 112 -0.90 4.88 10.90
N GLN A 113 -0.70 4.78 9.59
CA GLN A 113 0.54 5.29 9.00
C GLN A 113 0.71 6.80 9.29
N VAL A 114 1.98 7.22 9.50
CA VAL A 114 2.29 8.57 9.97
C VAL A 114 2.27 9.65 8.87
N TYR A 115 2.39 9.26 7.60
CA TYR A 115 2.42 10.18 6.45
C TYR A 115 1.02 10.33 5.89
N ARG A 116 0.29 11.38 6.32
CA ARG A 116 -1.13 11.57 6.03
C ARG A 116 -1.44 12.72 5.07
N ASP A 117 -0.42 13.31 4.42
CA ASP A 117 -0.56 14.55 3.62
C ASP A 117 -1.07 14.30 2.18
N GLY A 118 -1.25 13.04 1.77
CA GLY A 118 -1.74 12.65 0.45
C GLY A 118 -3.25 12.43 0.39
N ILE A 119 -3.66 11.19 0.08
CA ILE A 119 -5.08 10.79 0.01
C ILE A 119 -5.82 11.07 1.32
N PRO A 120 -5.24 10.83 2.51
CA PRO A 120 -5.92 11.12 3.77
C PRO A 120 -6.27 12.59 3.97
N ALA A 121 -5.34 13.52 3.70
CA ALA A 121 -5.60 14.95 3.82
C ALA A 121 -6.74 15.40 2.89
N ALA A 122 -6.72 14.91 1.64
CA ALA A 122 -7.78 15.16 0.69
C ALA A 122 -9.14 14.61 1.14
N ALA A 123 -9.15 13.42 1.74
CA ALA A 123 -10.39 12.78 2.23
C ALA A 123 -11.00 13.60 3.36
N GLU A 124 -10.19 14.01 4.32
CA GLU A 124 -10.67 14.86 5.42
C GLU A 124 -11.17 16.22 4.92
N GLN A 125 -10.50 16.84 3.97
CA GLN A 125 -10.89 18.13 3.41
C GLN A 125 -12.25 18.08 2.68
N VAL A 126 -12.49 17.01 1.90
CA VAL A 126 -13.69 16.89 1.04
C VAL A 126 -14.87 16.26 1.78
N ALA A 127 -14.61 15.32 2.67
CA ALA A 127 -15.62 14.55 3.39
C ALA A 127 -15.09 14.23 4.80
N SER A 128 -15.08 15.23 5.67
CA SER A 128 -14.60 15.11 7.06
C SER A 128 -15.25 13.92 7.78
N GLY A 129 -14.43 13.16 8.49
CA GLY A 129 -14.80 11.89 9.11
C GLY A 129 -14.65 10.67 8.19
N SER A 130 -14.07 10.84 6.99
CA SER A 130 -13.62 9.71 6.18
C SER A 130 -12.47 8.97 6.85
N THR A 131 -12.41 7.64 6.69
CA THR A 131 -11.24 6.84 7.07
C THR A 131 -10.46 6.45 5.83
N VAL A 132 -9.14 6.46 5.92
CA VAL A 132 -8.25 6.08 4.82
C VAL A 132 -7.21 5.10 5.32
N GLN A 133 -7.17 3.93 4.69
CA GLN A 133 -6.17 2.90 4.88
C GLN A 133 -5.26 2.93 3.65
N ASP A 134 -4.08 3.52 3.77
CA ASP A 134 -3.21 3.78 2.64
C ASP A 134 -1.75 3.39 2.92
N LYS A 135 -0.99 3.28 1.85
CA LYS A 135 0.46 3.16 1.88
C LYS A 135 1.08 4.15 0.93
N VAL A 136 1.83 5.08 1.50
CA VAL A 136 2.63 6.03 0.74
C VAL A 136 3.98 5.43 0.32
N GLY A 137 4.61 6.07 -0.64
CA GLY A 137 6.00 5.80 -1.02
C GLY A 137 6.61 7.01 -1.72
N TRP A 138 7.85 7.33 -1.40
CA TRP A 138 8.57 8.42 -2.01
C TRP A 138 10.06 8.06 -2.19
N ILE A 139 10.64 8.58 -3.26
CA ILE A 139 12.08 8.52 -3.53
C ILE A 139 12.43 9.53 -4.65
N GLY A 140 13.44 10.37 -4.43
CA GLY A 140 13.80 11.41 -5.39
C GLY A 140 12.61 12.34 -5.67
N SER A 141 12.18 12.41 -6.93
CA SER A 141 11.04 13.20 -7.40
C SER A 141 9.73 12.42 -7.50
N THR A 142 9.71 11.16 -7.05
CA THR A 142 8.53 10.28 -7.14
C THR A 142 7.83 10.24 -5.81
N ASP A 143 6.53 10.54 -5.79
CA ASP A 143 5.62 10.34 -4.67
C ASP A 143 4.41 9.51 -5.12
N ASN A 144 4.07 8.52 -4.33
CA ASN A 144 2.95 7.61 -4.58
C ASN A 144 2.07 7.49 -3.34
N ASP A 145 0.78 7.27 -3.56
CA ASP A 145 -0.14 6.91 -2.50
C ASP A 145 -1.20 5.95 -3.03
N ALA A 146 -1.44 4.87 -2.30
CA ALA A 146 -2.36 3.80 -2.67
C ALA A 146 -3.25 3.44 -1.46
N GLY A 147 -4.55 3.72 -1.56
CA GLY A 147 -5.44 3.62 -0.40
C GLY A 147 -6.85 3.12 -0.68
N ILE A 148 -7.47 2.70 0.41
CA ILE A 148 -8.90 2.37 0.54
C ILE A 148 -9.54 3.50 1.33
N VAL A 149 -10.43 4.24 0.69
CA VAL A 149 -11.17 5.34 1.32
C VAL A 149 -12.56 4.87 1.69
N THR A 150 -12.98 5.14 2.93
CA THR A 150 -14.34 4.92 3.40
C THR A 150 -14.94 6.28 3.80
N THR A 151 -16.00 6.69 3.13
CA THR A 151 -16.68 7.97 3.40
C THR A 151 -17.48 7.92 4.72
N PRO A 152 -17.88 9.06 5.30
CA PRO A 152 -18.76 9.09 6.48
C PRO A 152 -20.11 8.40 6.28
N LYS A 153 -20.55 8.24 5.02
CA LYS A 153 -21.76 7.49 4.66
C LYS A 153 -21.56 5.98 4.58
N GLY A 154 -20.30 5.51 4.68
CA GLY A 154 -19.93 4.10 4.60
C GLY A 154 -19.61 3.59 3.21
N ASP A 155 -19.65 4.45 2.19
CA ASP A 155 -19.24 4.08 0.83
C ASP A 155 -17.74 3.92 0.74
N ARG A 156 -17.29 2.91 -0.02
CA ARG A 156 -15.88 2.58 -0.19
C ARG A 156 -15.45 2.71 -1.63
N TYR A 157 -14.27 3.28 -1.82
CA TYR A 157 -13.58 3.25 -3.11
C TYR A 157 -12.06 3.09 -2.93
N LEU A 158 -11.41 2.68 -3.99
CA LEU A 158 -9.95 2.51 -4.05
C LEU A 158 -9.36 3.65 -4.87
N LEU A 159 -8.25 4.18 -4.40
CA LEU A 159 -7.54 5.26 -5.09
C LEU A 159 -6.05 4.95 -5.12
N VAL A 160 -5.45 5.05 -6.29
CA VAL A 160 -4.02 4.95 -6.50
C VAL A 160 -3.57 6.17 -7.29
N ILE A 161 -2.68 6.95 -6.72
CA ILE A 161 -2.06 8.09 -7.37
C ILE A 161 -0.55 7.88 -7.35
N MET A 162 0.06 7.98 -8.53
CA MET A 162 1.51 7.87 -8.71
C MET A 162 1.96 9.12 -9.45
N THR A 163 2.91 9.84 -8.87
CA THR A 163 3.47 11.08 -9.43
C THR A 163 4.96 10.93 -9.69
N ASP A 164 5.48 11.80 -10.56
CA ASP A 164 6.89 11.97 -10.85
C ASP A 164 7.15 13.45 -11.14
N ASN A 165 8.39 13.89 -11.03
CA ASN A 165 8.78 15.30 -11.15
C ASN A 165 8.26 16.22 -10.03
N GLY A 166 7.96 15.66 -8.84
CA GLY A 166 7.68 16.41 -7.62
C GLY A 166 8.94 16.74 -6.82
N ASP A 167 8.74 17.39 -5.68
CA ASP A 167 9.77 17.57 -4.67
C ASP A 167 9.80 16.31 -3.75
N TYR A 168 10.94 16.08 -3.10
CA TYR A 168 11.11 14.94 -2.21
C TYR A 168 10.10 14.95 -1.06
N GLN A 169 9.31 13.87 -0.93
CA GLN A 169 8.33 13.69 0.13
C GLN A 169 7.27 14.83 0.18
N ASP A 170 6.92 15.38 -0.99
CA ASP A 170 5.87 16.39 -1.12
C ASP A 170 4.59 15.78 -1.73
N PHE A 171 3.66 15.38 -0.88
CA PHE A 171 2.39 14.78 -1.29
C PHE A 171 1.34 15.80 -1.76
N SER A 172 1.67 17.10 -1.88
CA SER A 172 0.72 18.15 -2.25
C SER A 172 0.07 17.95 -3.63
N GLN A 173 0.79 17.36 -4.59
CA GLN A 173 0.22 16.99 -5.89
C GLN A 173 -0.79 15.86 -5.75
N ILE A 174 -0.50 14.86 -4.92
CA ILE A 174 -1.40 13.74 -4.62
C ILE A 174 -2.66 14.27 -3.94
N GLU A 175 -2.52 15.12 -2.91
CA GLU A 175 -3.65 15.76 -2.23
C GLU A 175 -4.57 16.49 -3.23
N LYS A 176 -4.00 17.35 -4.09
CA LYS A 176 -4.76 18.11 -5.10
C LYS A 176 -5.53 17.20 -6.08
N ILE A 177 -4.90 16.12 -6.55
CA ILE A 177 -5.54 15.16 -7.44
C ILE A 177 -6.64 14.39 -6.70
N ALA A 178 -6.33 13.89 -5.51
CA ALA A 178 -7.26 13.15 -4.66
C ALA A 178 -8.49 13.99 -4.30
N SER A 179 -8.32 15.27 -3.92
CA SER A 179 -9.43 16.18 -3.60
C SER A 179 -10.39 16.35 -4.77
N LYS A 180 -9.88 16.47 -6.00
CA LYS A 180 -10.72 16.56 -7.20
C LYS A 180 -11.49 15.26 -7.45
N ILE A 181 -10.82 14.11 -7.35
CA ILE A 181 -11.45 12.80 -7.54
C ILE A 181 -12.53 12.58 -6.48
N GLN A 182 -12.21 12.85 -5.22
CA GLN A 182 -13.15 12.68 -4.10
C GLN A 182 -14.36 13.60 -4.21
N THR A 183 -14.17 14.86 -4.63
CA THR A 183 -15.30 15.77 -4.91
C THR A 183 -16.25 15.19 -5.96
N ILE A 184 -15.72 14.54 -7.00
CA ILE A 184 -16.53 13.90 -8.04
C ILE A 184 -17.25 12.65 -7.49
N VAL A 185 -16.55 11.83 -6.70
CA VAL A 185 -17.11 10.60 -6.14
C VAL A 185 -18.14 10.92 -5.05
N TYR A 186 -17.79 11.77 -4.10
CA TYR A 186 -18.63 12.14 -2.97
C TYR A 186 -19.81 13.04 -3.35
N GLY A 187 -19.60 13.97 -4.30
CA GLY A 187 -20.64 14.89 -4.77
C GLY A 187 -21.68 14.26 -5.71
N LYS A 188 -21.48 13.02 -6.16
CA LYS A 188 -22.46 12.25 -6.95
C LYS A 188 -23.44 11.42 -6.10
N GLN A 189 -23.28 11.47 -4.79
CA GLN A 189 -24.12 10.80 -3.80
C GLN A 189 -25.12 11.79 -3.22
#